data_f18852de2cd28e7b0ef86e5c1774aa76
#
_entry.id   f18852de2cd28e7b0ef86e5c1774aa76
#
_cell.length_a   1.000
_cell.length_b   1.000
_cell.length_c   1.000
_cell.angle_alpha   90.00
_cell.angle_beta   90.00
_cell.angle_gamma   90.00
#
_symmetry.space_group_name_H-M   'P 1'
#
loop_
_entity.id
_entity.type
_entity.pdbx_description
1 polymer ?
#
loop_
_entity_poly.entity_id
_entity_poly.type
_entity_poly.pdbx_seq_one_letter_code
_entity_poly.pdbx_strand_id
1 'polypeptide(L)'
;MYAEAERLKDNGQDVEAIELLVKLLEIDPQHVLSHLTLARLYTRTGQHDLAIAHNQKACELEPNDSFNFTAMSVTYQRAFAGTGERKYIQLAEDAMAHARSMGN
;
A
#
# COMPACT_ATOMS: atom_id res chain seq x y z
N MET A 1 6.10 -15.51 9.07
CA MET A 1 4.92 -14.65 9.21
C MET A 1 4.46 -14.04 7.89
N TYR A 2 5.35 -13.48 7.11
CA TYR A 2 4.93 -12.84 5.86
C TYR A 2 4.35 -13.83 4.85
N ALA A 3 4.99 -14.98 4.66
CA ALA A 3 4.50 -16.00 3.73
C ALA A 3 3.12 -16.51 4.12
N GLU A 4 2.86 -16.67 5.41
CA GLU A 4 1.54 -17.08 5.88
C GLU A 4 0.50 -16.00 5.62
N ALA A 5 0.86 -14.73 5.83
CA ALA A 5 -0.03 -13.62 5.53
C ALA A 5 -0.38 -13.56 4.05
N GLU A 6 0.59 -13.81 3.17
CA GLU A 6 0.36 -13.87 1.74
C GLU A 6 -0.62 -14.99 1.39
N ARG A 7 -0.47 -16.16 2.01
CA ARG A 7 -1.37 -17.28 1.78
C ARG A 7 -2.80 -16.94 2.24
N LEU A 8 -2.93 -16.30 3.40
CA LEU A 8 -4.23 -15.87 3.90
C LEU A 8 -4.89 -14.89 2.94
N LYS A 9 -4.11 -13.92 2.44
CA LYS A 9 -4.58 -12.95 1.47
C LYS A 9 -5.07 -13.64 0.19
N ASP A 10 -4.30 -14.59 -0.31
CA ASP A 10 -4.64 -15.30 -1.55
C ASP A 10 -5.89 -16.15 -1.39
N ASN A 11 -6.19 -16.58 -0.16
CA ASN A 11 -7.41 -17.34 0.14
C ASN A 11 -8.60 -16.43 0.46
N GLY A 12 -8.45 -15.11 0.33
CA GLY A 12 -9.52 -14.17 0.61
C GLY A 12 -9.74 -13.90 2.09
N GLN A 13 -8.84 -14.36 2.96
CA GLN A 13 -8.94 -14.16 4.41
C GLN A 13 -8.25 -12.85 4.79
N ASP A 14 -8.85 -11.74 4.35
CA ASP A 14 -8.22 -10.41 4.46
C ASP A 14 -8.03 -9.97 5.91
N VAL A 15 -9.01 -10.19 6.77
CA VAL A 15 -8.92 -9.77 8.18
C VAL A 15 -7.77 -10.49 8.88
N GLU A 16 -7.68 -11.80 8.70
CA GLU A 16 -6.63 -12.60 9.31
C GLU A 16 -5.25 -12.22 8.78
N ALA A 17 -5.16 -11.94 7.47
CA ALA A 17 -3.90 -11.49 6.87
C ALA A 17 -3.48 -10.14 7.44
N ILE A 18 -4.41 -9.21 7.59
CA ILE A 18 -4.13 -7.90 8.17
C ILE A 18 -3.61 -8.04 9.60
N GLU A 19 -4.29 -8.85 10.42
CA GLU A 19 -3.88 -9.05 11.81
C GLU A 19 -2.45 -9.58 11.90
N LEU A 20 -2.11 -10.53 11.04
CA LEU A 20 -0.78 -11.13 11.05
C LEU A 20 0.30 -10.14 10.60
N LEU A 21 0.00 -9.33 9.58
CA LEU A 21 0.94 -8.32 9.10
C LEU A 21 1.14 -7.19 10.10
N VAL A 22 0.09 -6.79 10.82
CA VAL A 22 0.22 -5.80 11.87
C VAL A 22 1.15 -6.32 12.96
N LYS A 23 1.01 -7.59 13.36
CA LYS A 23 1.92 -8.19 14.33
C LYS A 23 3.35 -8.24 13.81
N LEU A 24 3.53 -8.56 12.54
CA LEU A 24 4.86 -8.60 11.93
C LEU A 24 5.51 -7.21 12.03
N LEU A 25 4.76 -6.15 11.75
CA LEU A 25 5.30 -4.79 11.79
C LEU A 25 5.58 -4.32 13.22
N GLU A 26 4.97 -4.90 14.24
CA GLU A 26 5.35 -4.64 15.62
C GLU A 26 6.76 -5.18 15.92
N ILE A 27 7.13 -6.28 15.26
CA ILE A 27 8.46 -6.90 15.41
C ILE A 27 9.47 -6.24 14.49
N ASP A 28 9.07 -5.96 13.24
CA ASP A 28 9.94 -5.39 12.21
C ASP A 28 9.20 -4.26 11.49
N PRO A 29 9.20 -3.04 12.05
CA PRO A 29 8.45 -1.91 11.48
C PRO A 29 8.99 -1.42 10.14
N GLN A 30 10.18 -1.86 9.72
CA GLN A 30 10.78 -1.47 8.45
C GLN A 30 10.62 -2.52 7.36
N HIS A 31 9.73 -3.49 7.57
CA HIS A 31 9.49 -4.54 6.58
C HIS A 31 8.61 -3.98 5.46
N VAL A 32 9.24 -3.53 4.38
CA VAL A 32 8.58 -2.81 3.29
C VAL A 32 7.44 -3.62 2.66
N LEU A 33 7.69 -4.91 2.38
CA LEU A 33 6.66 -5.74 1.75
C LEU A 33 5.40 -5.85 2.60
N SER A 34 5.53 -5.86 3.92
CA SER A 34 4.35 -5.89 4.81
C SER A 34 3.53 -4.61 4.69
N HIS A 35 4.19 -3.45 4.59
CA HIS A 35 3.48 -2.19 4.38
C HIS A 35 2.75 -2.20 3.04
N LEU A 36 3.39 -2.67 1.98
CA LEU A 36 2.77 -2.72 0.65
C LEU A 36 1.59 -3.69 0.61
N THR A 37 1.72 -4.84 1.24
CA THR A 37 0.65 -5.82 1.29
C THR A 37 -0.53 -5.31 2.12
N LEU A 38 -0.25 -4.64 3.25
CA LEU A 38 -1.30 -4.01 4.05
C LEU A 38 -2.04 -2.94 3.25
N ALA A 39 -1.31 -2.13 2.47
CA ALA A 39 -1.95 -1.13 1.63
C ALA A 39 -2.97 -1.78 0.67
N ARG A 40 -2.60 -2.89 0.07
CA ARG A 40 -3.50 -3.63 -0.82
C ARG A 40 -4.71 -4.20 -0.08
N LEU A 41 -4.47 -4.79 1.08
CA LEU A 41 -5.55 -5.39 1.89
C LEU A 41 -6.51 -4.33 2.42
N TYR A 42 -5.99 -3.21 2.92
CA TYR A 42 -6.84 -2.12 3.39
C TYR A 42 -7.66 -1.52 2.25
N THR A 43 -7.09 -1.45 1.03
CA THR A 43 -7.84 -1.03 -0.14
C THR A 43 -9.02 -1.97 -0.39
N ARG A 44 -8.78 -3.28 -0.35
CA ARG A 44 -9.85 -4.27 -0.58
C ARG A 44 -10.96 -4.21 0.45
N THR A 45 -10.63 -3.83 1.68
CA THR A 45 -11.61 -3.72 2.76
C THR A 45 -12.21 -2.32 2.88
N GLY A 46 -11.87 -1.41 1.95
CA GLY A 46 -12.43 -0.07 1.93
C GLY A 46 -11.83 0.92 2.91
N GLN A 47 -10.71 0.56 3.53
CA GLN A 47 -10.04 1.41 4.52
C GLN A 47 -8.93 2.22 3.84
N HIS A 48 -9.33 3.19 3.02
CA HIS A 48 -8.41 3.90 2.13
C HIS A 48 -7.36 4.75 2.87
N ASP A 49 -7.73 5.35 3.99
CA ASP A 49 -6.75 6.15 4.76
C ASP A 49 -5.61 5.29 5.29
N LEU A 50 -5.92 4.08 5.77
CA LEU A 50 -4.89 3.16 6.22
C LEU A 50 -4.06 2.62 5.07
N ALA A 51 -4.70 2.36 3.93
CA ALA A 51 -3.99 1.91 2.74
C ALA A 51 -2.95 2.94 2.30
N ILE A 52 -3.35 4.21 2.26
CA ILE A 52 -2.47 5.31 1.88
C ILE A 52 -1.31 5.43 2.88
N ALA A 53 -1.61 5.38 4.18
CA ALA A 53 -0.58 5.52 5.22
C ALA A 53 0.50 4.44 5.10
N HIS A 54 0.11 3.18 4.86
CA HIS A 54 1.08 2.10 4.73
C HIS A 54 1.87 2.20 3.44
N ASN A 55 1.24 2.60 2.34
CA ASN A 55 1.98 2.78 1.09
C ASN A 55 2.97 3.95 1.20
N GLN A 56 2.56 5.04 1.88
CA GLN A 56 3.48 6.15 2.14
C GLN A 56 4.69 5.69 2.96
N LYS A 57 4.47 4.82 3.93
CA LYS A 57 5.56 4.29 4.73
C LYS A 57 6.55 3.50 3.87
N ALA A 58 6.05 2.72 2.93
CA ALA A 58 6.92 1.99 2.00
C ALA A 58 7.77 2.96 1.17
N CYS A 59 7.18 4.05 0.71
CA CYS A 59 7.92 5.07 -0.05
C CYS A 59 8.98 5.75 0.81
N GLU A 60 8.69 5.98 2.09
CA GLU A 60 9.66 6.59 3.01
C GLU A 60 10.81 5.65 3.31
N LEU A 61 10.53 4.35 3.46
CA LEU A 61 11.56 3.36 3.77
C LEU A 61 12.47 3.06 2.60
N GLU A 62 11.92 3.05 1.39
CA GLU A 62 12.69 2.81 0.16
C GLU A 62 12.35 3.89 -0.87
N PRO A 63 12.89 5.10 -0.67
CA PRO A 63 12.52 6.25 -1.53
C PRO A 63 13.08 6.18 -2.95
N ASN A 64 14.02 5.28 -3.20
CA ASN A 64 14.62 5.13 -4.53
C ASN A 64 14.02 4.00 -5.36
N ASP A 65 12.98 3.35 -4.85
CA ASP A 65 12.31 2.27 -5.57
C ASP A 65 11.06 2.83 -6.26
N SER A 66 11.14 2.95 -7.58
CA SER A 66 10.03 3.51 -8.37
C SER A 66 8.75 2.67 -8.25
N PHE A 67 8.88 1.37 -7.99
CA PHE A 67 7.71 0.51 -7.79
C PHE A 67 6.81 1.02 -6.66
N ASN A 68 7.42 1.52 -5.58
CA ASN A 68 6.65 2.00 -4.43
C ASN A 68 5.78 3.21 -4.79
N PHE A 69 6.28 4.07 -5.67
CA PHE A 69 5.52 5.24 -6.12
C PHE A 69 4.45 4.86 -7.15
N THR A 70 4.73 3.87 -7.99
CA THR A 70 3.71 3.32 -8.89
C THR A 70 2.58 2.70 -8.07
N ALA A 71 2.92 1.94 -7.04
CA ALA A 71 1.93 1.36 -6.13
C ALA A 71 1.14 2.46 -5.43
N MET A 72 1.81 3.56 -5.04
CA MET A 72 1.15 4.70 -4.41
C MET A 72 0.10 5.32 -5.33
N SER A 73 0.43 5.48 -6.61
CA SER A 73 -0.51 5.99 -7.59
C SER A 73 -1.76 5.12 -7.66
N VAL A 74 -1.57 3.80 -7.71
CA VAL A 74 -2.70 2.86 -7.74
C VAL A 74 -3.54 2.96 -6.47
N THR A 75 -2.88 3.10 -5.31
CA THR A 75 -3.59 3.24 -4.03
C THR A 75 -4.48 4.48 -4.04
N TYR A 76 -3.98 5.61 -4.55
CA TYR A 76 -4.78 6.83 -4.69
C TYR A 76 -5.93 6.65 -5.69
N GLN A 77 -5.68 5.96 -6.81
CA GLN A 77 -6.75 5.70 -7.78
C GLN A 77 -7.89 4.89 -7.15
N ARG A 78 -7.54 3.89 -6.35
CA ARG A 78 -8.55 3.08 -5.64
C ARG A 78 -9.29 3.92 -4.60
N ALA A 79 -8.57 4.80 -3.90
CA ALA A 79 -9.19 5.70 -2.93
C ALA A 79 -10.19 6.64 -3.62
N PHE A 80 -9.84 7.17 -4.80
CA PHE A 80 -10.79 7.97 -5.57
C PHE A 80 -12.01 7.15 -5.95
N ALA A 81 -11.81 5.94 -6.45
CA ALA A 81 -12.93 5.08 -6.86
C ALA A 81 -13.86 4.77 -5.68
N GLY A 82 -13.29 4.61 -4.49
CA GLY A 82 -14.08 4.25 -3.30
C GLY A 82 -14.73 5.43 -2.60
N THR A 83 -14.15 6.63 -2.68
CA THR A 83 -14.63 7.80 -1.91
C THR A 83 -15.20 8.91 -2.78
N GLY A 84 -14.81 9.00 -4.04
CA GLY A 84 -15.17 10.12 -4.92
C GLY A 84 -14.43 11.40 -4.62
N GLU A 85 -13.49 11.42 -3.70
CA GLU A 85 -12.75 12.63 -3.35
C GLU A 85 -11.73 12.98 -4.42
N ARG A 86 -11.94 14.11 -5.05
CA ARG A 86 -11.18 14.53 -6.24
C ARG A 86 -9.70 14.78 -5.95
N LYS A 87 -9.33 15.07 -4.70
CA LYS A 87 -7.93 15.28 -4.33
C LYS A 87 -7.06 14.07 -4.71
N TYR A 88 -7.63 12.88 -4.72
CA TYR A 88 -6.87 11.66 -5.04
C TYR A 88 -6.47 11.57 -6.51
N ILE A 89 -7.19 12.26 -7.41
CA ILE A 89 -6.82 12.28 -8.82
C ILE A 89 -5.45 12.92 -9.00
N GLN A 90 -5.25 14.11 -8.41
CA GLN A 90 -3.97 14.81 -8.52
C GLN A 90 -2.86 14.07 -7.80
N LEU A 91 -3.16 13.52 -6.61
CA LEU A 91 -2.17 12.78 -5.85
C LEU A 91 -1.70 11.54 -6.62
N ALA A 92 -2.61 10.85 -7.31
CA ALA A 92 -2.25 9.70 -8.14
C ALA A 92 -1.35 10.11 -9.30
N GLU A 93 -1.66 11.23 -9.95
CA GLU A 93 -0.86 11.73 -11.06
C GLU A 93 0.53 12.13 -10.59
N ASP A 94 0.62 12.80 -9.43
CA ASP A 94 1.91 13.21 -8.87
C ASP A 94 2.78 12.00 -8.53
N ALA A 95 2.19 10.96 -7.94
CA ALA A 95 2.92 9.74 -7.60
C ALA A 95 3.43 9.04 -8.87
N MET A 96 2.61 8.98 -9.91
CA MET A 96 3.02 8.36 -11.17
C MET A 96 4.12 9.16 -11.86
N ALA A 97 4.00 10.50 -11.84
CA ALA A 97 5.04 11.36 -12.41
C ALA A 97 6.37 11.17 -11.68
N HIS A 98 6.32 11.04 -10.34
CA HIS A 98 7.51 10.79 -9.54
C HIS A 98 8.14 9.45 -9.91
N ALA A 99 7.32 8.40 -10.06
CA ALA A 99 7.81 7.08 -10.45
C ALA A 99 8.51 7.12 -11.81
N ARG A 100 7.92 7.83 -12.77
CA ARG A 100 8.50 7.95 -14.10
C ARG A 100 9.83 8.68 -14.09
N SER A 101 9.96 9.72 -13.26
CA SER A 101 11.20 10.48 -13.18
C SER A 101 12.35 9.66 -12.60
N MET A 102 12.02 8.63 -11.80
CA MET A 102 13.01 7.73 -11.22
C MET A 102 13.35 6.56 -12.13
N GLY A 103 12.38 6.13 -12.93
CA GLY A 103 12.46 4.87 -13.67
C GLY A 103 13.38 4.89 -14.88
N ASN A 104 13.91 6.08 -15.23
CA ASN A 104 14.80 6.22 -16.37
C ASN A 104 16.16 6.73 -15.92
#